data_c10d80ec1218169c03d7e03ab1e344da
#
_entry.id   c10d80ec1218169c03d7e03ab1e344da
#
_cell.length_a   1.000
_cell.length_b   1.000
_cell.length_c   1.000
_cell.angle_alpha   90.00
_cell.angle_beta   90.00
_cell.angle_gamma   90.00
#
_symmetry.space_group_name_H-M   'P 1'
#
loop_
_entity.id
_entity.type
_entity.pdbx_description
1 polymer ?
#
loop_
_entity_poly.entity_id
_entity_poly.type
_entity_poly.pdbx_seq_one_letter_code
_entity_poly.pdbx_strand_id
1 'polypeptide(L)'
;MAQPTTSQVHVDTALTNVAIAYKQSVDKLIADKVFPVVPVSKQSDKILKFTKDYWMQVKAGIRAPGTESKGGGFEISADQTYFCDVHAFHVDLSDQTVKNADIDDLERQVTEFVMWQLLLEREADWVSNFFDDTGKTPGTDFWTVKTHAASGGDYVWWTSDSSDPVEEILELCDEVAKNTGFRPNIMVLSPPAFRALKMHSKIQSQVVYTPTAKTDVKALVTPEMLADLFELDKVLVGYTAQATHAEGASSSSYSFVFGDDALLVYAPPNPGLLIPTGGYIFEWTGYNAGYSVSISTIEMAHLKATRIEGEMAYDAKLMAPDLGVFLKNCGGSA
;
A
#
# COMPACT_ATOMS: atom_id res chain seq x y z
N MET A 1 27.51 -9.59 3.88
CA MET A 1 26.63 -9.06 4.96
C MET A 1 27.49 -8.17 5.86
N ALA A 2 27.16 -6.89 5.95
CA ALA A 2 27.82 -6.00 6.87
C ALA A 2 27.32 -6.31 8.29
N GLN A 3 28.17 -6.88 9.12
CA GLN A 3 27.90 -7.01 10.55
C GLN A 3 28.48 -5.78 11.27
N PRO A 4 27.82 -5.26 12.30
CA PRO A 4 28.43 -4.22 13.13
C PRO A 4 29.75 -4.75 13.70
N THR A 5 30.82 -4.01 13.47
CA THR A 5 32.13 -4.36 14.01
C THR A 5 32.20 -4.01 15.50
N THR A 6 33.06 -4.70 16.26
CA THR A 6 33.26 -4.42 17.69
C THR A 6 33.58 -2.94 17.98
N SER A 7 34.25 -2.24 17.06
CA SER A 7 34.52 -0.80 17.19
C SER A 7 33.31 0.09 16.93
N GLN A 8 32.27 -0.40 16.27
CA GLN A 8 31.03 0.34 16.03
C GLN A 8 30.02 0.18 17.16
N VAL A 9 30.17 -0.86 17.97
CA VAL A 9 29.29 -1.18 19.10
C VAL A 9 29.87 -0.68 20.43
N HIS A 10 31.18 -0.46 20.48
CA HIS A 10 31.86 0.05 21.69
C HIS A 10 31.82 1.56 21.70
N VAL A 11 30.91 2.14 22.45
CA VAL A 11 30.74 3.58 22.69
C VAL A 11 31.15 3.87 24.12
N ASP A 12 32.02 4.88 24.33
CA ASP A 12 32.45 5.27 25.64
C ASP A 12 31.28 5.72 26.52
N THR A 13 31.16 5.13 27.69
CA THR A 13 29.99 5.30 28.61
C THR A 13 29.76 6.74 29.09
N ALA A 14 30.75 7.63 28.92
CA ALA A 14 30.62 9.04 29.30
C ALA A 14 29.85 9.90 28.32
N LEU A 15 29.61 9.45 27.06
CA LEU A 15 28.86 10.16 26.01
C LEU A 15 27.50 9.51 25.70
N THR A 16 27.08 8.70 26.49
CA THR A 16 26.11 7.69 26.56
C THR A 16 24.69 7.98 26.25
N ASN A 17 24.00 6.99 25.77
CA ASN A 17 22.57 6.73 25.79
C ASN A 17 21.69 7.49 24.81
N VAL A 18 22.23 8.10 23.77
CA VAL A 18 21.40 8.52 22.65
C VAL A 18 21.78 7.69 21.41
N ALA A 19 21.40 6.45 21.39
CA ALA A 19 21.38 5.67 20.15
C ALA A 19 20.24 6.23 19.28
N ILE A 20 20.62 6.97 18.23
CA ILE A 20 19.65 7.47 17.25
C ILE A 20 19.42 6.33 16.24
N ALA A 21 18.31 5.62 16.40
CA ALA A 21 17.87 4.69 15.39
C ALA A 21 16.95 5.43 14.41
N TYR A 22 17.32 5.46 13.14
CA TYR A 22 16.47 5.98 12.05
C TYR A 22 15.41 4.95 11.67
N LYS A 23 14.51 4.68 12.62
CA LYS A 23 13.38 3.78 12.41
C LYS A 23 12.15 4.60 12.03
N GLN A 24 11.58 4.31 10.88
CA GLN A 24 10.30 4.89 10.50
C GLN A 24 9.18 4.28 11.35
N SER A 25 8.12 5.04 11.62
CA SER A 25 6.98 4.51 12.37
C SER A 25 6.21 3.49 11.53
N VAL A 26 5.84 2.37 12.12
CA VAL A 26 4.98 1.34 11.50
C VAL A 26 3.64 1.93 11.06
N ASP A 27 3.16 2.97 11.74
CA ASP A 27 1.91 3.66 11.38
C ASP A 27 1.95 4.32 10.00
N LYS A 28 3.13 4.53 9.42
CA LYS A 28 3.30 5.08 8.08
C LYS A 28 3.14 4.05 6.96
N LEU A 29 3.21 2.76 7.29
CA LEU A 29 2.93 1.68 6.36
C LEU A 29 1.43 1.64 6.05
N ILE A 30 1.09 1.52 4.79
CA ILE A 30 -0.30 1.64 4.32
C ILE A 30 -0.84 0.40 3.62
N ALA A 31 -0.01 -0.54 3.21
CA ALA A 31 -0.41 -1.75 2.49
C ALA A 31 -1.60 -2.47 3.17
N ASP A 32 -1.49 -2.74 4.47
CA ASP A 32 -2.53 -3.43 5.25
C ASP A 32 -3.77 -2.57 5.53
N LYS A 33 -3.65 -1.24 5.36
CA LYS A 33 -4.76 -0.31 5.56
C LYS A 33 -5.59 -0.14 4.30
N VAL A 34 -5.00 -0.43 3.14
CA VAL A 34 -5.66 -0.34 1.83
C VAL A 34 -6.39 -1.64 1.52
N PHE A 35 -5.66 -2.76 1.55
CA PHE A 35 -6.25 -4.05 1.25
C PHE A 35 -6.44 -4.90 2.50
N PRO A 36 -7.60 -5.55 2.64
CA PRO A 36 -7.83 -6.46 3.74
C PRO A 36 -6.93 -7.69 3.64
N VAL A 37 -6.38 -8.09 4.78
CA VAL A 37 -5.59 -9.31 4.92
C VAL A 37 -6.52 -10.51 5.10
N VAL A 38 -6.32 -11.54 4.27
CA VAL A 38 -7.10 -12.79 4.30
C VAL A 38 -6.21 -13.93 4.81
N PRO A 39 -6.44 -14.44 6.02
CA PRO A 39 -5.68 -15.58 6.52
C PRO A 39 -6.08 -16.85 5.75
N VAL A 40 -5.08 -17.53 5.18
CA VAL A 40 -5.27 -18.78 4.43
C VAL A 40 -4.50 -19.92 5.09
N SER A 41 -5.11 -21.11 5.06
CA SER A 41 -4.49 -22.31 5.65
C SER A 41 -3.53 -23.04 4.72
N LYS A 42 -3.67 -22.81 3.40
CA LYS A 42 -2.84 -23.42 2.35
C LYS A 42 -1.97 -22.36 1.71
N GLN A 43 -0.78 -22.76 1.29
CA GLN A 43 0.16 -21.90 0.57
C GLN A 43 -0.41 -21.40 -0.76
N SER A 44 -1.16 -22.24 -1.47
CA SER A 44 -1.77 -21.89 -2.75
C SER A 44 -3.17 -22.46 -2.89
N ASP A 45 -4.05 -21.73 -3.52
CA ASP A 45 -5.37 -22.23 -3.93
C ASP A 45 -5.90 -21.37 -5.09
N LYS A 46 -7.02 -21.80 -5.68
CA LYS A 46 -7.70 -21.06 -6.75
C LYS A 46 -8.67 -20.04 -6.17
N ILE A 47 -8.72 -18.88 -6.81
CA ILE A 47 -9.64 -17.79 -6.46
C ILE A 47 -10.84 -17.87 -7.40
N LEU A 48 -12.05 -17.94 -6.83
CA LEU A 48 -13.29 -17.93 -7.61
C LEU A 48 -13.66 -16.49 -7.93
N LYS A 49 -13.75 -16.18 -9.24
CA LYS A 49 -14.18 -14.87 -9.75
C LYS A 49 -15.51 -15.01 -10.47
N PHE A 50 -16.46 -14.18 -10.12
CA PHE A 50 -17.76 -14.10 -10.79
C PHE A 50 -17.70 -13.05 -11.90
N THR A 51 -18.14 -13.41 -13.10
CA THR A 51 -18.14 -12.50 -14.24
C THR A 51 -19.23 -11.43 -14.05
N LYS A 52 -18.81 -10.16 -13.97
CA LYS A 52 -19.69 -9.02 -13.67
C LYS A 52 -20.84 -8.85 -14.68
N ASP A 53 -20.61 -9.16 -15.95
CA ASP A 53 -21.58 -8.98 -17.04
C ASP A 53 -22.88 -9.71 -16.77
N TYR A 54 -22.82 -10.89 -16.15
CA TYR A 54 -24.02 -11.66 -15.80
C TYR A 54 -24.81 -11.03 -14.66
N TRP A 55 -24.14 -10.35 -13.73
CA TRP A 55 -24.75 -9.73 -12.56
C TRP A 55 -25.30 -8.34 -12.83
N MET A 56 -24.75 -7.61 -13.79
CA MET A 56 -25.16 -6.25 -14.13
C MET A 56 -26.24 -6.19 -15.21
N GLN A 57 -26.61 -7.32 -15.83
CA GLN A 57 -27.68 -7.38 -16.82
C GLN A 57 -29.07 -7.49 -16.20
N VAL A 58 -30.02 -6.67 -16.67
CA VAL A 58 -31.41 -6.78 -16.29
C VAL A 58 -32.06 -7.91 -17.09
N LYS A 59 -32.17 -9.10 -16.50
CA LYS A 59 -32.71 -10.31 -17.13
C LYS A 59 -34.15 -10.62 -16.70
N ALA A 60 -34.60 -10.11 -15.55
CA ALA A 60 -35.96 -10.32 -15.07
C ALA A 60 -36.99 -9.59 -15.94
N GLY A 61 -38.17 -10.14 -16.04
CA GLY A 61 -39.28 -9.55 -16.81
C GLY A 61 -40.64 -10.03 -16.32
N ILE A 62 -41.70 -9.33 -16.74
CA ILE A 62 -43.07 -9.68 -16.40
C ILE A 62 -43.41 -11.06 -16.99
N ARG A 63 -43.96 -11.92 -16.16
CA ARG A 63 -44.49 -13.23 -16.56
C ARG A 63 -45.99 -13.15 -16.73
N ALA A 64 -46.47 -13.56 -17.89
CA ALA A 64 -47.92 -13.71 -18.10
C ALA A 64 -48.45 -14.98 -17.37
N PRO A 65 -49.70 -15.00 -16.91
CA PRO A 65 -50.29 -16.19 -16.30
C PRO A 65 -50.22 -17.38 -17.24
N GLY A 66 -49.77 -18.54 -16.73
CA GLY A 66 -49.65 -19.77 -17.50
C GLY A 66 -48.46 -19.89 -18.45
N THR A 67 -47.52 -18.91 -18.44
CA THR A 67 -46.30 -18.97 -19.26
C THR A 67 -45.05 -19.25 -18.42
N GLU A 68 -43.97 -19.71 -19.07
CA GLU A 68 -42.70 -19.93 -18.44
C GLU A 68 -42.03 -18.60 -18.07
N SER A 69 -41.29 -18.57 -16.95
CA SER A 69 -40.51 -17.39 -16.54
C SER A 69 -39.24 -17.26 -17.38
N LYS A 70 -38.70 -16.01 -17.51
CA LYS A 70 -37.39 -15.81 -18.08
C LYS A 70 -36.32 -16.45 -17.17
N GLY A 71 -35.47 -17.26 -17.78
CA GLY A 71 -34.32 -17.89 -17.10
C GLY A 71 -33.01 -17.16 -17.41
N GLY A 72 -32.03 -17.38 -16.57
CA GLY A 72 -30.65 -16.90 -16.78
C GLY A 72 -29.67 -17.71 -15.95
N GLY A 73 -28.39 -17.59 -16.26
CA GLY A 73 -27.29 -18.21 -15.54
C GLY A 73 -26.19 -17.18 -15.22
N PHE A 74 -25.18 -17.62 -14.50
CA PHE A 74 -23.95 -16.87 -14.25
C PHE A 74 -22.76 -17.80 -14.45
N GLU A 75 -21.62 -17.22 -14.76
CA GLU A 75 -20.37 -17.95 -14.96
C GLU A 75 -19.40 -17.66 -13.82
N ILE A 76 -18.65 -18.68 -13.41
CA ILE A 76 -17.58 -18.60 -12.41
C ILE A 76 -16.28 -18.98 -13.10
N SER A 77 -15.31 -18.07 -13.09
CA SER A 77 -13.95 -18.34 -13.48
C SER A 77 -13.12 -18.71 -12.25
N ALA A 78 -12.19 -19.65 -12.42
CA ALA A 78 -11.20 -20.08 -11.43
C ALA A 78 -9.78 -20.00 -12.00
N ASP A 79 -9.55 -18.97 -12.82
CA ASP A 79 -8.28 -18.81 -13.55
C ASP A 79 -7.21 -18.13 -12.69
N GLN A 80 -7.60 -17.39 -11.68
CA GLN A 80 -6.69 -16.75 -10.75
C GLN A 80 -6.31 -17.69 -9.62
N THR A 81 -5.02 -17.66 -9.25
CA THR A 81 -4.47 -18.41 -8.12
C THR A 81 -3.66 -17.46 -7.24
N TYR A 82 -3.65 -17.69 -5.94
CA TYR A 82 -2.65 -17.10 -5.06
C TYR A 82 -1.56 -18.13 -4.75
N PHE A 83 -0.37 -17.64 -4.46
CA PHE A 83 0.76 -18.45 -3.98
C PHE A 83 1.56 -17.63 -2.98
N CYS A 84 1.46 -17.96 -1.70
CA CYS A 84 2.15 -17.24 -0.64
C CYS A 84 3.62 -17.64 -0.62
N ASP A 85 4.49 -16.74 -1.06
CA ASP A 85 5.94 -16.89 -0.95
C ASP A 85 6.38 -16.61 0.48
N VAL A 86 7.46 -17.28 0.90
CA VAL A 86 8.06 -17.08 2.21
C VAL A 86 9.19 -16.06 2.07
N HIS A 87 9.01 -14.93 2.69
CA HIS A 87 10.02 -13.87 2.80
C HIS A 87 10.73 -14.02 4.14
N ALA A 88 12.05 -14.07 4.13
CA ALA A 88 12.85 -14.24 5.32
C ALA A 88 14.03 -13.27 5.36
N PHE A 89 14.32 -12.76 6.55
CA PHE A 89 15.48 -11.93 6.79
C PHE A 89 16.11 -12.27 8.13
N HIS A 90 17.44 -12.33 8.18
CA HIS A 90 18.14 -12.68 9.41
C HIS A 90 19.34 -11.77 9.69
N VAL A 91 19.70 -11.70 10.94
CA VAL A 91 20.93 -11.07 11.44
C VAL A 91 21.66 -12.03 12.37
N ASP A 92 22.94 -12.23 12.16
CA ASP A 92 23.80 -13.06 12.98
C ASP A 92 24.55 -12.22 14.01
N LEU A 93 24.35 -12.50 15.28
CA LEU A 93 25.04 -11.85 16.39
C LEU A 93 26.11 -12.76 16.95
N SER A 94 27.39 -12.34 16.88
CA SER A 94 28.46 -13.09 17.51
C SER A 94 28.42 -12.90 19.03
N ASP A 95 28.79 -13.95 19.81
CA ASP A 95 28.89 -13.87 21.27
C ASP A 95 29.87 -12.78 21.73
N GLN A 96 30.90 -12.51 20.92
CA GLN A 96 31.86 -11.45 21.22
C GLN A 96 31.24 -10.06 21.08
N THR A 97 30.41 -9.87 20.06
CA THR A 97 29.71 -8.58 19.83
C THR A 97 28.72 -8.33 20.97
N VAL A 98 27.93 -9.32 21.34
CA VAL A 98 26.95 -9.20 22.44
C VAL A 98 27.64 -8.89 23.78
N LYS A 99 28.76 -9.56 24.08
CA LYS A 99 29.49 -9.36 25.35
C LYS A 99 30.25 -8.03 25.42
N ASN A 100 30.60 -7.43 24.27
CA ASN A 100 31.29 -6.14 24.19
C ASN A 100 30.33 -4.97 23.91
N ALA A 101 29.04 -5.25 23.77
CA ALA A 101 28.07 -4.21 23.50
C ALA A 101 27.82 -3.38 24.77
N ASP A 102 28.00 -2.06 24.67
CA ASP A 102 27.58 -1.10 25.70
C ASP A 102 26.09 -0.72 25.54
N ILE A 103 25.41 -1.38 24.62
CA ILE A 103 23.97 -1.17 24.34
C ILE A 103 23.18 -2.22 25.10
N ASP A 104 22.33 -1.77 25.98
CA ASP A 104 21.41 -2.65 26.69
C ASP A 104 20.44 -3.29 25.68
N ASP A 105 20.25 -4.61 25.78
CA ASP A 105 19.24 -5.35 25.03
C ASP A 105 19.46 -5.38 23.49
N LEU A 106 20.70 -5.61 23.05
CA LEU A 106 21.07 -5.66 21.63
C LEU A 106 20.22 -6.68 20.85
N GLU A 107 19.88 -7.83 21.42
CA GLU A 107 19.05 -8.86 20.78
C GLU A 107 17.65 -8.33 20.45
N ARG A 108 17.07 -7.54 21.34
CA ARG A 108 15.78 -6.89 21.11
C ARG A 108 15.86 -5.88 19.98
N GLN A 109 16.92 -5.06 19.93
CA GLN A 109 17.08 -4.07 18.86
C GLN A 109 17.26 -4.73 17.49
N VAL A 110 17.98 -5.86 17.44
CA VAL A 110 18.12 -6.65 16.22
C VAL A 110 16.78 -7.29 15.83
N THR A 111 16.02 -7.80 16.79
CA THR A 111 14.67 -8.32 16.54
C THR A 111 13.76 -7.25 15.93
N GLU A 112 13.77 -6.04 16.48
CA GLU A 112 13.01 -4.91 15.94
C GLU A 112 13.49 -4.52 14.54
N PHE A 113 14.79 -4.60 14.28
CA PHE A 113 15.35 -4.32 12.96
C PHE A 113 14.92 -5.37 11.92
N VAL A 114 15.00 -6.66 12.26
CA VAL A 114 14.56 -7.77 11.40
C VAL A 114 13.07 -7.61 11.05
N MET A 115 12.24 -7.37 12.06
CA MET A 115 10.81 -7.13 11.85
C MET A 115 10.54 -5.93 10.95
N TRP A 116 11.29 -4.83 11.15
CA TRP A 116 11.14 -3.64 10.31
C TRP A 116 11.51 -3.90 8.85
N GLN A 117 12.57 -4.67 8.58
CA GLN A 117 12.97 -5.00 7.21
C GLN A 117 11.89 -5.80 6.47
N LEU A 118 11.28 -6.77 7.12
CA LEU A 118 10.18 -7.55 6.53
C LEU A 118 8.95 -6.68 6.23
N LEU A 119 8.58 -5.79 7.15
CA LEU A 119 7.45 -4.88 6.94
C LEU A 119 7.72 -3.88 5.80
N LEU A 120 8.95 -3.39 5.70
CA LEU A 120 9.35 -2.49 4.62
C LEU A 120 9.34 -3.20 3.26
N GLU A 121 9.79 -4.45 3.21
CA GLU A 121 9.72 -5.28 2.01
C GLU A 121 8.27 -5.48 1.56
N ARG A 122 7.35 -5.82 2.49
CA ARG A 122 5.93 -5.96 2.17
C ARG A 122 5.30 -4.68 1.62
N GLU A 123 5.67 -3.53 2.16
CA GLU A 123 5.22 -2.24 1.64
C GLU A 123 5.77 -1.98 0.23
N ALA A 124 7.06 -2.26 0.00
CA ALA A 124 7.69 -2.08 -1.31
C ALA A 124 7.12 -3.04 -2.36
N ASP A 125 6.87 -4.29 -1.98
CA ASP A 125 6.21 -5.28 -2.84
C ASP A 125 4.78 -4.86 -3.18
N TRP A 126 4.03 -4.36 -2.19
CA TRP A 126 2.70 -3.81 -2.42
C TRP A 126 2.72 -2.65 -3.42
N VAL A 127 3.66 -1.72 -3.29
CA VAL A 127 3.81 -0.60 -4.23
C VAL A 127 4.18 -1.11 -5.62
N SER A 128 5.14 -2.03 -5.71
CA SER A 128 5.51 -2.65 -6.98
C SER A 128 4.31 -3.33 -7.67
N ASN A 129 3.42 -3.96 -6.92
CA ASN A 129 2.29 -4.68 -7.47
C ASN A 129 1.10 -3.77 -7.83
N PHE A 130 0.82 -2.73 -7.05
CA PHE A 130 -0.43 -1.96 -7.15
C PHE A 130 -0.24 -0.47 -7.44
N PHE A 131 0.98 0.04 -7.31
CA PHE A 131 1.27 1.47 -7.43
C PHE A 131 2.38 1.77 -8.47
N ASP A 132 2.76 0.78 -9.26
CA ASP A 132 3.71 0.90 -10.37
C ASP A 132 3.14 0.19 -11.59
N ASP A 133 2.95 0.93 -12.69
CA ASP A 133 2.41 0.44 -13.97
C ASP A 133 3.46 -0.14 -14.91
N THR A 134 4.74 -0.15 -14.51
CA THR A 134 5.86 -0.58 -15.35
C THR A 134 5.72 -2.03 -15.78
N GLY A 135 5.61 -2.26 -17.09
CA GLY A 135 5.49 -3.59 -17.68
C GLY A 135 4.13 -4.26 -17.49
N LYS A 136 3.12 -3.55 -17.02
CA LYS A 136 1.77 -4.06 -16.79
C LYS A 136 0.78 -3.55 -17.83
N THR A 137 -0.31 -4.29 -18.04
CA THR A 137 -1.36 -3.96 -19.01
C THR A 137 -2.57 -3.37 -18.28
N PRO A 138 -2.87 -2.06 -18.46
CA PRO A 138 -4.03 -1.42 -17.84
C PRO A 138 -5.34 -2.16 -18.15
N GLY A 139 -6.19 -2.30 -17.13
CA GLY A 139 -7.49 -2.96 -17.23
C GLY A 139 -7.47 -4.49 -17.28
N THR A 140 -6.28 -5.12 -17.27
CA THR A 140 -6.13 -6.59 -17.30
C THR A 140 -5.41 -7.08 -16.05
N ASP A 141 -4.13 -6.76 -15.93
CA ASP A 141 -3.24 -7.11 -14.82
C ASP A 141 -2.87 -5.91 -13.95
N PHE A 142 -3.37 -4.74 -14.32
CA PHE A 142 -3.23 -3.50 -13.56
C PHE A 142 -4.51 -2.65 -13.66
N TRP A 143 -4.62 -1.64 -12.83
CA TRP A 143 -5.72 -0.68 -12.81
C TRP A 143 -5.94 0.02 -14.15
N THR A 144 -7.08 0.69 -14.33
CA THR A 144 -7.21 1.70 -15.38
C THR A 144 -6.24 2.85 -15.08
N VAL A 145 -5.41 3.22 -16.05
CA VAL A 145 -4.39 4.29 -15.87
C VAL A 145 -4.89 5.58 -16.49
N LYS A 146 -4.79 6.67 -15.75
CA LYS A 146 -5.01 8.05 -16.22
C LYS A 146 -3.71 8.84 -16.00
N THR A 147 -3.22 9.50 -17.01
CA THR A 147 -1.93 10.18 -16.98
C THR A 147 -2.09 11.69 -16.88
N HIS A 148 -1.38 12.29 -15.95
CA HIS A 148 -1.28 13.73 -15.80
C HIS A 148 -0.05 14.26 -16.53
N ALA A 149 -0.21 15.37 -17.26
CA ALA A 149 0.86 16.03 -17.96
C ALA A 149 0.58 17.54 -18.10
N ALA A 150 1.60 18.33 -18.41
CA ALA A 150 1.41 19.74 -18.73
C ALA A 150 0.56 19.95 -19.99
N SER A 151 0.68 19.02 -20.97
CA SER A 151 -0.13 18.96 -22.18
C SER A 151 -0.08 17.53 -22.75
N GLY A 152 -1.19 17.06 -23.33
CA GLY A 152 -1.26 15.77 -24.00
C GLY A 152 -1.50 14.56 -23.08
N GLY A 153 -1.75 14.76 -21.79
CA GLY A 153 -2.24 13.74 -20.86
C GLY A 153 -3.77 13.70 -20.82
N ASP A 154 -4.33 12.77 -20.03
CA ASP A 154 -5.77 12.70 -19.76
C ASP A 154 -6.20 13.93 -18.92
N TYR A 155 -5.34 14.31 -17.97
CA TYR A 155 -5.55 15.43 -17.06
C TYR A 155 -4.30 16.31 -16.93
N VAL A 156 -4.48 17.50 -16.36
CA VAL A 156 -3.39 18.45 -16.09
C VAL A 156 -2.85 18.19 -14.67
N TRP A 157 -1.55 18.35 -14.47
CA TRP A 157 -0.92 18.21 -13.14
C TRP A 157 -1.64 18.99 -12.04
N TRP A 158 -1.78 18.41 -10.88
CA TRP A 158 -2.40 19.06 -9.71
C TRP A 158 -1.60 20.25 -9.15
N THR A 159 -0.36 20.41 -9.59
CA THR A 159 0.43 21.61 -9.29
C THR A 159 0.03 22.82 -10.14
N SER A 160 -0.78 22.65 -11.18
CA SER A 160 -1.22 23.71 -12.08
C SER A 160 -2.53 24.33 -11.61
N ASP A 161 -2.62 25.66 -11.58
CA ASP A 161 -3.86 26.38 -11.28
C ASP A 161 -5.00 26.14 -12.30
N SER A 162 -4.67 25.60 -13.48
CA SER A 162 -5.66 25.25 -14.51
C SER A 162 -6.33 23.90 -14.28
N SER A 163 -5.80 23.06 -13.39
CA SER A 163 -6.41 21.78 -13.04
C SER A 163 -7.63 21.94 -12.12
N ASP A 164 -8.47 20.92 -12.05
CA ASP A 164 -9.56 20.81 -11.08
C ASP A 164 -9.56 19.44 -10.44
N PRO A 165 -8.70 19.22 -9.43
CA PRO A 165 -8.58 17.90 -8.79
C PRO A 165 -9.88 17.41 -8.16
N VAL A 166 -10.77 18.32 -7.74
CA VAL A 166 -12.03 17.91 -7.09
C VAL A 166 -13.00 17.35 -8.12
N GLU A 167 -13.22 18.07 -9.21
CA GLU A 167 -14.10 17.62 -10.31
C GLU A 167 -13.55 16.32 -10.92
N GLU A 168 -12.25 16.26 -11.19
CA GLU A 168 -11.55 15.09 -11.72
C GLU A 168 -11.75 13.84 -10.87
N ILE A 169 -11.48 13.91 -9.56
CA ILE A 169 -11.59 12.76 -8.66
C ILE A 169 -13.05 12.29 -8.55
N LEU A 170 -14.01 13.22 -8.46
CA LEU A 170 -15.44 12.88 -8.43
C LEU A 170 -15.89 12.24 -9.74
N GLU A 171 -15.44 12.76 -10.91
CA GLU A 171 -15.74 12.16 -12.22
C GLU A 171 -15.18 10.72 -12.31
N LEU A 172 -13.96 10.49 -11.86
CA LEU A 172 -13.35 9.17 -11.86
C LEU A 172 -14.06 8.19 -10.91
N CYS A 173 -14.49 8.66 -9.75
CA CYS A 173 -15.31 7.86 -8.83
C CYS A 173 -16.63 7.44 -9.48
N ASP A 174 -17.28 8.34 -10.22
CA ASP A 174 -18.53 8.06 -10.93
C ASP A 174 -18.29 7.15 -12.15
N GLU A 175 -17.16 7.28 -12.87
CA GLU A 175 -16.75 6.36 -13.94
C GLU A 175 -16.61 4.92 -13.42
N VAL A 176 -15.91 4.72 -12.30
CA VAL A 176 -15.77 3.40 -11.66
C VAL A 176 -17.14 2.87 -11.21
N ALA A 177 -17.94 3.70 -10.55
CA ALA A 177 -19.27 3.31 -10.09
C ALA A 177 -20.19 2.91 -11.24
N LYS A 178 -20.16 3.61 -12.36
CA LYS A 178 -20.90 3.29 -13.58
C LYS A 178 -20.50 1.93 -14.16
N ASN A 179 -19.19 1.63 -14.15
CA ASN A 179 -18.65 0.43 -14.77
C ASN A 179 -18.76 -0.83 -13.89
N THR A 180 -18.83 -0.65 -12.57
CA THR A 180 -18.74 -1.76 -11.60
C THR A 180 -19.92 -1.85 -10.64
N GLY A 181 -20.68 -0.77 -10.48
CA GLY A 181 -21.74 -0.65 -9.46
C GLY A 181 -21.20 -0.30 -8.06
N PHE A 182 -19.88 -0.10 -7.91
CA PHE A 182 -19.23 0.23 -6.64
C PHE A 182 -18.42 1.50 -6.79
N ARG A 183 -18.61 2.45 -5.87
CA ARG A 183 -17.83 3.68 -5.83
C ARG A 183 -16.52 3.44 -5.06
N PRO A 184 -15.36 3.93 -5.53
CA PRO A 184 -14.13 3.90 -4.75
C PRO A 184 -14.33 4.51 -3.37
N ASN A 185 -13.69 3.93 -2.37
CA ASN A 185 -13.82 4.37 -0.99
C ASN A 185 -12.47 4.74 -0.34
N ILE A 186 -11.36 4.37 -0.98
CA ILE A 186 -10.02 4.64 -0.48
C ILE A 186 -9.22 5.35 -1.58
N MET A 187 -8.49 6.40 -1.17
CA MET A 187 -7.49 7.05 -2.00
C MET A 187 -6.12 6.92 -1.36
N VAL A 188 -5.15 6.46 -2.15
CA VAL A 188 -3.74 6.40 -1.76
C VAL A 188 -3.00 7.51 -2.50
N LEU A 189 -2.24 8.31 -1.78
CA LEU A 189 -1.47 9.43 -2.30
C LEU A 189 0.01 9.25 -2.03
N SER A 190 0.84 9.57 -3.00
CA SER A 190 2.25 9.85 -2.76
C SER A 190 2.43 11.18 -2.02
N PRO A 191 3.54 11.39 -1.29
CA PRO A 191 3.79 12.64 -0.59
C PRO A 191 3.83 13.88 -1.51
N PRO A 192 4.41 13.83 -2.74
CA PRO A 192 4.33 14.93 -3.68
C PRO A 192 2.92 15.22 -4.17
N ALA A 193 2.12 14.19 -4.49
CA ALA A 193 0.73 14.35 -4.90
C ALA A 193 -0.12 14.99 -3.78
N PHE A 194 0.04 14.52 -2.54
CA PHE A 194 -0.62 15.13 -1.38
C PHE A 194 -0.22 16.60 -1.20
N ARG A 195 1.08 16.92 -1.37
CA ARG A 195 1.55 18.31 -1.30
C ARG A 195 0.91 19.18 -2.38
N ALA A 196 0.77 18.67 -3.61
CA ALA A 196 0.12 19.37 -4.70
C ALA A 196 -1.35 19.69 -4.35
N LEU A 197 -2.12 18.71 -3.89
CA LEU A 197 -3.51 18.90 -3.44
C LEU A 197 -3.61 19.89 -2.29
N LYS A 198 -2.74 19.78 -1.29
CA LYS A 198 -2.71 20.67 -0.12
C LYS A 198 -2.49 22.14 -0.49
N MET A 199 -1.71 22.38 -1.56
CA MET A 199 -1.38 23.75 -2.00
C MET A 199 -2.32 24.27 -3.08
N HIS A 200 -3.19 23.42 -3.62
CA HIS A 200 -4.07 23.76 -4.74
C HIS A 200 -5.11 24.82 -4.36
N SER A 201 -5.20 25.90 -5.17
CA SER A 201 -6.05 27.06 -4.89
C SER A 201 -7.55 26.73 -4.75
N LYS A 202 -8.06 25.83 -5.62
CA LYS A 202 -9.47 25.40 -5.59
C LYS A 202 -9.81 24.58 -4.33
N ILE A 203 -8.92 23.69 -3.88
CA ILE A 203 -9.11 22.91 -2.66
C ILE A 203 -9.08 23.84 -1.44
N GLN A 204 -8.10 24.74 -1.38
CA GLN A 204 -8.01 25.70 -0.29
C GLN A 204 -9.25 26.58 -0.18
N SER A 205 -9.80 27.03 -1.31
CA SER A 205 -11.01 27.86 -1.32
C SER A 205 -12.28 27.13 -0.87
N GLN A 206 -12.38 25.82 -1.10
CA GLN A 206 -13.51 25.01 -0.64
C GLN A 206 -13.42 24.63 0.84
N VAL A 207 -12.21 24.37 1.35
CA VAL A 207 -11.99 24.06 2.77
C VAL A 207 -12.13 25.29 3.66
N VAL A 208 -11.79 26.49 3.16
CA VAL A 208 -11.91 27.77 3.91
C VAL A 208 -13.29 28.39 3.69
N TYR A 209 -14.37 27.70 3.89
CA TYR A 209 -15.69 28.32 3.93
C TYR A 209 -16.00 28.88 5.33
N THR A 210 -15.31 29.98 5.70
CA THR A 210 -15.68 30.78 6.87
C THR A 210 -15.96 32.21 6.39
N PRO A 211 -17.21 32.70 6.49
CA PRO A 211 -17.61 34.02 5.97
C PRO A 211 -16.91 35.23 6.62
N THR A 212 -16.07 34.99 7.61
CA THR A 212 -15.41 36.03 8.43
C THR A 212 -13.89 36.03 8.30
N ALA A 213 -13.32 35.17 7.45
CA ALA A 213 -11.87 35.08 7.32
C ALA A 213 -11.33 36.19 6.41
N LYS A 214 -10.38 36.95 6.92
CA LYS A 214 -9.52 37.82 6.13
C LYS A 214 -8.84 37.01 5.03
N THR A 215 -8.71 37.54 3.86
CA THR A 215 -8.28 37.00 2.57
C THR A 215 -6.95 36.19 2.57
N ASP A 216 -6.22 36.09 3.67
CA ASP A 216 -4.88 35.51 3.76
C ASP A 216 -4.77 34.28 4.66
N VAL A 217 -5.87 33.68 5.11
CA VAL A 217 -5.83 32.47 5.94
C VAL A 217 -5.78 31.23 5.04
N LYS A 218 -4.59 30.64 4.88
CA LYS A 218 -4.45 29.34 4.24
C LYS A 218 -5.03 28.26 5.11
N ALA A 219 -5.94 27.45 4.56
CA ALA A 219 -6.49 26.30 5.28
C ALA A 219 -5.41 25.25 5.55
N LEU A 220 -5.48 24.63 6.72
CA LEU A 220 -4.72 23.44 7.02
C LEU A 220 -5.45 22.25 6.42
N VAL A 221 -5.08 21.84 5.21
CA VAL A 221 -5.66 20.66 4.55
C VAL A 221 -5.05 19.40 5.14
N THR A 222 -5.90 18.54 5.71
CA THR A 222 -5.54 17.22 6.24
C THR A 222 -6.08 16.10 5.35
N PRO A 223 -5.56 14.86 5.44
CA PRO A 223 -6.09 13.73 4.69
C PRO A 223 -7.58 13.47 4.95
N GLU A 224 -8.04 13.68 6.18
CA GLU A 224 -9.45 13.51 6.56
C GLU A 224 -10.36 14.53 5.87
N MET A 225 -9.92 15.80 5.77
CA MET A 225 -10.65 16.83 5.03
C MET A 225 -10.73 16.54 3.53
N LEU A 226 -9.68 15.94 2.96
CA LEU A 226 -9.71 15.49 1.57
C LEU A 226 -10.65 14.30 1.39
N ALA A 227 -10.72 13.40 2.36
CA ALA A 227 -11.67 12.29 2.33
C ALA A 227 -13.12 12.80 2.31
N ASP A 228 -13.44 13.74 3.18
CA ASP A 228 -14.77 14.38 3.21
C ASP A 228 -15.08 15.13 1.89
N LEU A 229 -14.08 15.84 1.32
CA LEU A 229 -14.25 16.61 0.09
C LEU A 229 -14.49 15.72 -1.14
N PHE A 230 -13.83 14.57 -1.21
CA PHE A 230 -13.95 13.61 -2.31
C PHE A 230 -15.02 12.55 -2.06
N GLU A 231 -15.72 12.62 -0.93
CA GLU A 231 -16.73 11.65 -0.52
C GLU A 231 -16.16 10.21 -0.41
N LEU A 232 -14.96 10.08 0.15
CA LEU A 232 -14.24 8.83 0.38
C LEU A 232 -14.23 8.47 1.87
N ASP A 233 -14.11 7.18 2.17
CA ASP A 233 -13.97 6.72 3.56
C ASP A 233 -12.59 7.07 4.14
N LYS A 234 -11.53 7.00 3.31
CA LYS A 234 -10.14 7.22 3.74
C LYS A 234 -9.29 7.83 2.63
N VAL A 235 -8.42 8.75 3.02
CA VAL A 235 -7.28 9.19 2.22
C VAL A 235 -6.01 8.82 2.99
N LEU A 236 -5.15 8.00 2.37
CA LEU A 236 -3.91 7.52 2.95
C LEU A 236 -2.72 8.12 2.21
N VAL A 237 -1.71 8.56 2.94
CA VAL A 237 -0.49 9.12 2.35
C VAL A 237 0.70 8.23 2.69
N GLY A 238 1.36 7.70 1.65
CA GLY A 238 2.50 6.79 1.78
C GLY A 238 3.81 7.53 2.01
N TYR A 239 4.18 7.77 3.26
CA TYR A 239 5.44 8.44 3.62
C TYR A 239 6.65 7.50 3.72
N THR A 240 6.50 6.25 3.32
CA THR A 240 7.59 5.27 3.38
C THR A 240 8.72 5.67 2.44
N ALA A 241 9.93 5.77 2.99
CA ALA A 241 11.15 6.10 2.26
C ALA A 241 12.10 4.91 2.22
N GLN A 242 12.79 4.74 1.11
CA GLN A 242 13.82 3.73 0.93
C GLN A 242 15.13 4.33 0.42
N ALA A 243 16.23 3.67 0.73
CA ALA A 243 17.53 3.99 0.15
C ALA A 243 17.61 3.42 -1.27
N THR A 244 18.03 4.24 -2.23
CA THR A 244 18.21 3.85 -3.64
C THR A 244 19.66 3.56 -3.99
N HIS A 245 20.57 3.71 -3.03
CA HIS A 245 22.00 3.42 -3.19
C HIS A 245 22.34 2.04 -2.60
N ALA A 246 23.39 1.43 -3.12
CA ALA A 246 23.91 0.18 -2.56
C ALA A 246 24.50 0.39 -1.16
N GLU A 247 24.45 -0.63 -0.32
CA GLU A 247 25.08 -0.62 1.01
C GLU A 247 26.59 -0.30 0.89
N GLY A 248 27.07 0.63 1.69
CA GLY A 248 28.48 1.07 1.68
C GLY A 248 28.84 2.04 0.55
N ALA A 249 27.91 2.56 -0.21
CA ALA A 249 28.17 3.59 -1.21
C ALA A 249 28.67 4.89 -0.57
N SER A 250 29.56 5.60 -1.29
CA SER A 250 30.12 6.87 -0.84
C SER A 250 29.13 8.04 -0.86
N SER A 251 28.02 7.91 -1.62
CA SER A 251 26.93 8.89 -1.69
C SER A 251 25.62 8.21 -1.31
N SER A 252 24.84 8.87 -0.45
CA SER A 252 23.53 8.39 -0.05
C SER A 252 22.43 9.06 -0.87
N SER A 253 21.52 8.28 -1.41
CA SER A 253 20.31 8.74 -2.09
C SER A 253 19.10 8.04 -1.50
N TYR A 254 17.99 8.79 -1.33
CA TYR A 254 16.75 8.30 -0.76
C TYR A 254 15.59 8.75 -1.63
N SER A 255 14.58 7.92 -1.75
CA SER A 255 13.32 8.26 -2.44
C SER A 255 12.12 7.76 -1.65
N PHE A 256 10.97 8.37 -1.90
CA PHE A 256 9.72 7.78 -1.46
C PHE A 256 9.42 6.55 -2.31
N VAL A 257 8.89 5.51 -1.67
CA VAL A 257 8.51 4.26 -2.36
C VAL A 257 7.36 4.52 -3.33
N PHE A 258 6.47 5.46 -3.01
CA PHE A 258 5.23 5.76 -3.74
C PHE A 258 5.37 6.70 -4.95
N GLY A 259 6.56 7.20 -5.28
CA GLY A 259 6.76 8.09 -6.43
C GLY A 259 5.93 9.38 -6.37
N ASP A 260 5.27 9.73 -7.49
CA ASP A 260 4.50 10.98 -7.71
C ASP A 260 3.02 10.70 -8.03
N ASP A 261 2.55 9.50 -7.79
CA ASP A 261 1.29 8.96 -8.28
C ASP A 261 0.19 8.96 -7.21
N ALA A 262 -1.02 8.59 -7.61
CA ALA A 262 -2.15 8.36 -6.73
C ALA A 262 -2.98 7.16 -7.20
N LEU A 263 -3.71 6.54 -6.30
CA LEU A 263 -4.59 5.40 -6.58
C LEU A 263 -5.95 5.62 -5.91
N LEU A 264 -7.01 5.56 -6.72
CA LEU A 264 -8.39 5.45 -6.24
C LEU A 264 -8.80 3.99 -6.31
N VAL A 265 -9.32 3.43 -5.24
CA VAL A 265 -9.68 2.02 -5.20
C VAL A 265 -10.89 1.76 -4.29
N TYR A 266 -11.66 0.76 -4.65
CA TYR A 266 -12.70 0.20 -3.78
C TYR A 266 -12.13 -1.03 -3.05
N ALA A 267 -12.09 -0.95 -1.73
CA ALA A 267 -11.70 -2.06 -0.86
C ALA A 267 -12.61 -2.07 0.39
N PRO A 268 -13.43 -3.09 0.58
CA PRO A 268 -14.29 -3.19 1.76
C PRO A 268 -13.46 -3.46 3.02
N PRO A 269 -13.88 -2.95 4.18
CA PRO A 269 -13.12 -3.12 5.43
C PRO A 269 -13.06 -4.58 5.91
N ASN A 270 -14.02 -5.39 5.52
CA ASN A 270 -14.09 -6.81 5.88
C ASN A 270 -14.07 -7.68 4.63
N PRO A 271 -13.08 -8.58 4.48
CA PRO A 271 -13.06 -9.52 3.38
C PRO A 271 -14.22 -10.53 3.51
N GLY A 272 -14.80 -10.92 2.39
CA GLY A 272 -15.88 -11.89 2.38
C GLY A 272 -16.06 -12.55 1.02
N LEU A 273 -16.63 -13.75 1.02
CA LEU A 273 -17.00 -14.43 -0.20
C LEU A 273 -18.07 -13.61 -0.93
N LEU A 274 -17.93 -13.41 -2.23
CA LEU A 274 -18.81 -12.59 -3.07
C LEU A 274 -18.80 -11.07 -2.81
N ILE A 275 -17.88 -10.60 -2.00
CA ILE A 275 -17.68 -9.16 -1.81
C ILE A 275 -16.59 -8.70 -2.79
N PRO A 276 -16.90 -7.82 -3.75
CA PRO A 276 -15.91 -7.32 -4.69
C PRO A 276 -14.91 -6.42 -3.96
N THR A 277 -13.66 -6.52 -4.37
CA THR A 277 -12.55 -5.70 -3.87
C THR A 277 -11.53 -5.49 -4.96
N GLY A 278 -10.82 -4.38 -4.93
CA GLY A 278 -9.69 -4.16 -5.81
C GLY A 278 -8.58 -5.19 -5.62
N GLY A 279 -8.22 -5.51 -4.38
CA GLY A 279 -7.17 -6.48 -4.07
C GLY A 279 -7.30 -7.09 -2.69
N TYR A 280 -6.58 -8.19 -2.49
CA TYR A 280 -6.39 -8.87 -1.20
C TYR A 280 -4.91 -9.11 -0.94
N ILE A 281 -4.56 -9.17 0.34
CA ILE A 281 -3.30 -9.71 0.82
C ILE A 281 -3.62 -11.06 1.45
N PHE A 282 -3.21 -12.14 0.79
CA PHE A 282 -3.35 -13.50 1.33
C PHE A 282 -2.16 -13.77 2.25
N GLU A 283 -2.43 -14.23 3.46
CA GLU A 283 -1.42 -14.51 4.46
C GLU A 283 -1.50 -15.97 4.90
N TRP A 284 -0.42 -16.72 4.68
CA TRP A 284 -0.39 -18.15 4.97
C TRP A 284 -0.14 -18.38 6.45
N THR A 285 -1.22 -18.47 7.21
CA THR A 285 -1.19 -18.69 8.66
C THR A 285 -0.80 -20.12 9.05
N GLY A 286 -0.95 -21.09 8.15
CA GLY A 286 -0.56 -22.49 8.40
C GLY A 286 0.95 -22.69 8.56
N TYR A 287 1.78 -21.80 8.01
CA TYR A 287 3.24 -21.83 8.14
C TYR A 287 3.70 -21.20 9.46
N ASN A 288 3.23 -20.01 9.77
CA ASN A 288 3.70 -19.18 10.89
C ASN A 288 2.85 -19.32 12.17
N ALA A 289 2.23 -20.45 12.41
CA ALA A 289 1.39 -20.71 13.60
C ALA A 289 0.31 -19.64 13.85
N GLY A 290 -0.17 -18.99 12.80
CA GLY A 290 -1.21 -17.95 12.86
C GLY A 290 -0.70 -16.53 13.06
N TYR A 291 0.59 -16.31 13.01
CA TYR A 291 1.19 -14.97 13.11
C TYR A 291 1.58 -14.43 11.72
N SER A 292 1.41 -13.13 11.53
CA SER A 292 1.81 -12.40 10.31
C SER A 292 3.32 -12.45 10.11
N VAL A 293 4.07 -12.24 11.19
CA VAL A 293 5.54 -12.32 11.23
C VAL A 293 5.93 -13.26 12.35
N SER A 294 6.71 -14.30 12.04
CA SER A 294 7.32 -15.16 13.04
C SER A 294 8.79 -14.79 13.20
N ILE A 295 9.26 -14.76 14.45
CA ILE A 295 10.67 -14.53 14.75
C ILE A 295 11.21 -15.76 15.48
N SER A 296 12.28 -16.32 14.97
CA SER A 296 12.97 -17.45 15.53
C SER A 296 14.41 -17.08 15.91
N THR A 297 14.88 -17.66 17.01
CA THR A 297 16.25 -17.53 17.46
C THR A 297 16.95 -18.87 17.30
N ILE A 298 18.02 -18.91 16.51
CA ILE A 298 18.76 -20.14 16.20
C ILE A 298 20.18 -20.01 16.73
N GLU A 299 20.54 -20.86 17.66
CA GLU A 299 21.91 -20.92 18.19
C GLU A 299 22.83 -21.65 17.20
N MET A 300 23.89 -20.95 16.75
CA MET A 300 24.89 -21.49 15.83
C MET A 300 26.19 -21.77 16.60
N ALA A 301 26.23 -22.88 17.32
CA ALA A 301 27.37 -23.24 18.17
C ALA A 301 28.71 -23.32 17.44
N HIS A 302 28.72 -23.69 16.15
CA HIS A 302 29.93 -23.78 15.33
C HIS A 302 30.51 -22.39 14.96
N LEU A 303 29.70 -21.33 14.95
CA LEU A 303 30.12 -19.95 14.70
C LEU A 303 30.21 -19.12 15.98
N LYS A 304 29.81 -19.66 17.12
CA LYS A 304 29.64 -18.93 18.39
C LYS A 304 28.84 -17.65 18.16
N ALA A 305 27.69 -17.83 17.56
CA ALA A 305 26.78 -16.74 17.19
C ALA A 305 25.33 -17.19 17.36
N THR A 306 24.46 -16.25 17.59
CA THR A 306 23.01 -16.44 17.62
C THR A 306 22.42 -15.76 16.39
N ARG A 307 21.65 -16.49 15.62
CA ARG A 307 20.87 -15.98 14.48
C ARG A 307 19.48 -15.58 14.96
N ILE A 308 19.09 -14.36 14.65
CA ILE A 308 17.72 -13.88 14.81
C ILE A 308 17.15 -13.80 13.40
N GLU A 309 16.18 -14.65 13.10
CA GLU A 309 15.53 -14.78 11.79
C GLU A 309 14.05 -14.46 11.90
N GLY A 310 13.60 -13.57 11.03
CA GLY A 310 12.18 -13.27 10.85
C GLY A 310 11.68 -13.88 9.55
N GLU A 311 10.46 -14.38 9.57
CA GLU A 311 9.78 -14.94 8.40
C GLU A 311 8.36 -14.42 8.27
N MET A 312 7.91 -14.25 7.04
CA MET A 312 6.58 -13.78 6.68
C MET A 312 6.15 -14.49 5.40
N ALA A 313 4.94 -15.03 5.36
CA ALA A 313 4.43 -15.73 4.18
C ALA A 313 3.15 -15.08 3.68
N TYR A 314 3.21 -14.40 2.54
CA TYR A 314 2.07 -13.69 1.97
C TYR A 314 2.10 -13.65 0.44
N ASP A 315 0.98 -13.27 -0.14
CA ASP A 315 0.84 -12.91 -1.56
C ASP A 315 -0.19 -11.80 -1.72
N ALA A 316 0.18 -10.72 -2.36
CA ALA A 316 -0.69 -9.59 -2.64
C ALA A 316 -1.22 -9.67 -4.09
N LYS A 317 -2.54 -9.85 -4.26
CA LYS A 317 -3.20 -10.07 -5.56
C LYS A 317 -4.20 -9.01 -5.91
N LEU A 318 -4.12 -8.55 -7.16
CA LEU A 318 -5.15 -7.75 -7.80
C LEU A 318 -6.35 -8.63 -8.14
N MET A 319 -7.52 -8.30 -7.58
CA MET A 319 -8.74 -9.10 -7.78
C MET A 319 -9.58 -8.58 -8.94
N ALA A 320 -9.83 -7.28 -8.97
CA ALA A 320 -10.65 -6.62 -9.97
C ALA A 320 -10.02 -5.28 -10.38
N PRO A 321 -9.31 -5.24 -11.51
CA PRO A 321 -8.64 -4.03 -11.98
C PRO A 321 -9.58 -2.86 -12.25
N ASP A 322 -10.84 -3.15 -12.56
CA ASP A 322 -11.87 -2.16 -12.85
C ASP A 322 -12.48 -1.50 -11.59
N LEU A 323 -12.15 -1.98 -10.38
CA LEU A 323 -12.53 -1.35 -9.11
C LEU A 323 -11.54 -0.27 -8.64
N GLY A 324 -10.56 0.09 -9.47
CA GLY A 324 -9.62 1.15 -9.16
C GLY A 324 -9.13 1.91 -10.39
N VAL A 325 -8.62 3.11 -10.15
CA VAL A 325 -8.01 3.97 -11.15
C VAL A 325 -6.66 4.45 -10.62
N PHE A 326 -5.62 4.19 -11.39
CA PHE A 326 -4.27 4.67 -11.10
C PHE A 326 -4.03 6.00 -11.79
N LEU A 327 -3.62 7.00 -11.04
CA LEU A 327 -3.38 8.36 -11.47
C LEU A 327 -1.88 8.60 -11.51
N LYS A 328 -1.33 8.67 -12.71
CA LYS A 328 0.11 8.79 -12.93
C LYS A 328 0.56 10.23 -13.02
N ASN A 329 1.70 10.55 -12.39
CA ASN A 329 2.35 11.87 -12.41
C ASN A 329 1.48 13.03 -11.87
N CYS A 330 0.67 12.79 -10.86
CA CYS A 330 -0.22 13.83 -10.30
C CYS A 330 0.54 14.99 -9.66
N GLY A 331 1.68 14.70 -9.03
CA GLY A 331 2.51 15.67 -8.32
C GLY A 331 3.28 16.63 -9.20
N GLY A 332 3.34 16.37 -10.51
CA GLY A 332 3.95 17.28 -11.50
C GLY A 332 5.45 17.42 -11.38
N SER A 333 6.17 16.40 -10.93
CA SER A 333 7.62 16.33 -11.11
C SER A 333 7.92 15.78 -12.49
N ALA A 334 8.51 16.62 -13.33
CA ALA A 334 9.02 16.24 -14.65
C ALA A 334 10.36 15.51 -14.49
#